data_be5c09be68f74f333651429609f36c1b
#
_entry.id   be5c09be68f74f333651429609f36c1b
#
_cell.length_a   1.000
_cell.length_b   1.000
_cell.length_c   1.000
_cell.angle_alpha   90.00
_cell.angle_beta   90.00
_cell.angle_gamma   90.00
#
_symmetry.space_group_name_H-M   'P 1'
#
loop_
_entity.id
_entity.type
_entity.pdbx_description
1 polymer ?
#
loop_
_entity_poly.entity_id
_entity_poly.type
_entity_poly.pdbx_seq_one_letter_code
_entity_poly.pdbx_strand_id
1 'polypeptide(L)'
;MELEVKIRGLMMDPVTNMPVVVLKETQGTGILPIWVGIYEANAIALEIEKVQTPRPMTHDLLKNMLTGLNVHVQKVVVSDLKDDTFYALIWMEREGHMMSMDSRPSDALALALRLDCPIFVEDQVLKNSKMASVVSEKSSNEELRKWLENLNDEDLGRYKM
;
A
#
# COMPACT_ATOMS: atom_id res chain seq x y z
N MET A 1 12.58 -4.50 -12.11
CA MET A 1 13.31 -4.66 -10.83
C MET A 1 12.42 -4.22 -9.68
N GLU A 2 12.35 -5.03 -8.67
CA GLU A 2 11.55 -4.72 -7.49
C GLU A 2 12.32 -3.80 -6.54
N LEU A 3 11.68 -2.73 -6.08
CA LEU A 3 12.22 -1.79 -5.12
C LEU A 3 11.49 -1.96 -3.79
N GLU A 4 12.23 -2.16 -2.71
CA GLU A 4 11.62 -2.27 -1.40
C GLU A 4 11.08 -0.91 -0.94
N VAL A 5 9.85 -0.95 -0.42
CA VAL A 5 9.16 0.23 0.09
C VAL A 5 8.59 -0.04 1.47
N LYS A 6 8.28 1.03 2.17
CA LYS A 6 7.52 0.99 3.43
C LYS A 6 6.33 1.93 3.34
N ILE A 7 5.30 1.60 4.09
CA ILE A 7 4.17 2.52 4.26
C ILE A 7 4.64 3.68 5.11
N ARG A 8 4.67 4.86 4.51
CA ARG A 8 5.01 6.11 5.19
C ARG A 8 3.86 6.58 6.09
N GLY A 9 2.64 6.40 5.61
CA GLY A 9 1.45 6.76 6.33
C GLY A 9 0.20 6.73 5.47
N LEU A 10 -0.91 7.10 6.12
CA LEU A 10 -2.20 7.31 5.50
C LEU A 10 -2.57 8.78 5.58
N MET A 11 -3.14 9.30 4.52
CA MET A 11 -3.54 10.70 4.43
C MET A 11 -4.88 10.82 3.73
N MET A 12 -5.55 11.95 3.93
CA MET A 12 -6.75 12.28 3.18
C MET A 12 -6.39 13.22 2.03
N ASP A 13 -6.75 12.85 0.82
CA ASP A 13 -6.62 13.75 -0.32
C ASP A 13 -7.57 14.94 -0.13
N PRO A 14 -7.06 16.18 -0.06
CA PRO A 14 -7.90 17.35 0.19
C PRO A 14 -8.85 17.67 -0.98
N VAL A 15 -8.57 17.17 -2.18
CA VAL A 15 -9.38 17.40 -3.37
C VAL A 15 -10.52 16.39 -3.49
N THR A 16 -10.21 15.09 -3.40
CA THR A 16 -11.19 14.01 -3.58
C THR A 16 -11.80 13.53 -2.27
N ASN A 17 -11.23 13.91 -1.14
CA ASN A 17 -11.60 13.44 0.20
C ASN A 17 -11.50 11.91 0.35
N MET A 18 -10.63 11.28 -0.44
CA MET A 18 -10.34 9.86 -0.35
C MET A 18 -9.04 9.59 0.41
N PRO A 19 -8.95 8.47 1.13
CA PRO A 19 -7.70 8.09 1.78
C PRO A 19 -6.61 7.75 0.75
N VAL A 20 -5.38 8.11 1.08
CA VAL A 20 -4.19 7.81 0.29
C VAL A 20 -3.18 7.09 1.16
N VAL A 21 -2.73 5.94 0.71
CA VAL A 21 -1.58 5.24 1.30
C VAL A 21 -0.33 5.76 0.60
N VAL A 22 0.63 6.22 1.38
CA VAL A 22 1.90 6.72 0.85
C VAL A 22 2.98 5.67 1.09
N LEU A 23 3.52 5.13 0.00
CA LEU A 23 4.67 4.22 0.01
C LEU A 23 5.94 5.00 -0.29
N LYS A 24 7.02 4.69 0.41
CA LYS A 24 8.34 5.31 0.18
C LYS A 24 9.41 4.23 0.04
N GLU A 25 10.30 4.42 -0.95
CA GLU A 25 11.48 3.58 -1.09
C GLU A 25 12.34 3.60 0.18
N THR A 26 12.80 2.42 0.58
CA THR A 26 13.72 2.29 1.73
C THR A 26 15.13 2.76 1.41
N GLN A 27 15.58 2.57 0.17
CA GLN A 27 16.93 2.87 -0.30
C GLN A 27 16.97 3.99 -1.36
N GLY A 28 15.92 4.79 -1.44
CA GLY A 28 15.82 5.83 -2.44
C GLY A 28 14.89 6.95 -2.03
N THR A 29 14.54 7.81 -2.98
CA THR A 29 13.67 8.97 -2.77
C THR A 29 12.28 8.81 -3.38
N GLY A 30 12.02 7.67 -4.04
CA GLY A 30 10.74 7.41 -4.69
C GLY A 30 9.58 7.33 -3.72
N ILE A 31 8.49 8.00 -4.06
CA ILE A 31 7.24 8.01 -3.29
C ILE A 31 6.11 7.59 -4.23
N LEU A 32 5.28 6.66 -3.77
CA LEU A 32 4.12 6.19 -4.51
C LEU A 32 2.85 6.39 -3.68
N PRO A 33 1.99 7.33 -4.04
CA PRO A 33 0.67 7.46 -3.45
C PRO A 33 -0.30 6.50 -4.12
N ILE A 34 -1.12 5.80 -3.31
CA ILE A 34 -2.17 4.90 -3.78
C ILE A 34 -3.48 5.29 -3.11
N TRP A 35 -4.48 5.68 -3.90
CA TRP A 35 -5.82 5.98 -3.40
C TRP A 35 -6.54 4.66 -3.09
N VAL A 36 -7.15 4.60 -1.91
CA VAL A 36 -7.83 3.39 -1.43
C VAL A 36 -9.21 3.74 -0.89
N GLY A 37 -10.08 2.75 -0.76
CA GLY A 37 -11.39 2.92 -0.14
C GLY A 37 -11.29 3.16 1.37
N ILE A 38 -12.32 3.72 1.96
CA ILE A 38 -12.38 4.04 3.40
C ILE A 38 -12.23 2.77 4.25
N TYR A 39 -12.89 1.69 3.87
CA TYR A 39 -12.84 0.43 4.63
C TYR A 39 -11.45 -0.21 4.56
N GLU A 40 -10.83 -0.17 3.40
CA GLU A 40 -9.47 -0.67 3.20
C GLU A 40 -8.45 0.17 3.95
N ALA A 41 -8.61 1.49 3.91
CA ALA A 41 -7.77 2.41 4.67
C ALA A 41 -7.88 2.17 6.17
N ASN A 42 -9.09 1.90 6.67
CA ASN A 42 -9.30 1.57 8.06
C ASN A 42 -8.56 0.28 8.47
N ALA A 43 -8.59 -0.74 7.63
CA ALA A 43 -7.86 -1.98 7.88
C ALA A 43 -6.34 -1.75 7.99
N ILE A 44 -5.79 -0.87 7.16
CA ILE A 44 -4.38 -0.48 7.21
C ILE A 44 -4.10 0.35 8.47
N ALA A 45 -4.94 1.33 8.77
CA ALA A 45 -4.78 2.21 9.93
C ALA A 45 -4.79 1.46 11.26
N LEU A 46 -5.69 0.50 11.42
CA LEU A 46 -5.77 -0.32 12.63
C LEU A 46 -4.44 -1.02 12.93
N GLU A 47 -3.77 -1.51 11.90
CA GLU A 47 -2.50 -2.20 12.09
C GLU A 47 -1.33 -1.22 12.30
N ILE A 48 -1.32 -0.07 11.61
CA ILE A 48 -0.31 0.98 11.83
C ILE A 48 -0.38 1.48 13.28
N GLU A 49 -1.58 1.73 13.78
CA GLU A 49 -1.82 2.24 15.14
C GLU A 49 -1.80 1.15 16.20
N LYS A 50 -1.61 -0.12 15.82
CA LYS A 50 -1.59 -1.26 16.75
C LYS A 50 -2.85 -1.37 17.60
N VAL A 51 -4.00 -1.05 17.00
CA VAL A 51 -5.30 -1.19 17.67
C VAL A 51 -5.72 -2.65 17.65
N GLN A 52 -6.00 -3.19 18.83
CA GLN A 52 -6.54 -4.54 18.96
C GLN A 52 -8.06 -4.50 18.90
N THR A 53 -8.64 -5.36 18.06
CA THR A 53 -10.08 -5.51 17.95
C THR A 53 -10.56 -6.70 18.80
N PRO A 54 -11.81 -6.68 19.32
CA PRO A 54 -12.33 -7.79 20.14
C PRO A 54 -12.38 -9.13 19.41
N ARG A 55 -12.58 -9.09 18.10
CA ARG A 55 -12.63 -10.27 17.24
C ARG A 55 -11.79 -10.01 15.99
N PRO A 56 -11.26 -11.08 15.31
CA PRO A 56 -10.53 -10.91 14.06
C PRO A 56 -11.35 -10.16 13.02
N MET A 57 -10.74 -9.14 12.42
CA MET A 57 -11.29 -8.43 11.26
C MET A 57 -10.95 -9.22 9.98
N THR A 58 -11.42 -8.76 8.84
CA THR A 58 -11.28 -9.48 7.55
C THR A 58 -9.83 -9.86 7.25
N HIS A 59 -8.90 -8.93 7.36
CA HIS A 59 -7.48 -9.20 7.05
C HIS A 59 -6.80 -10.02 8.14
N ASP A 60 -7.25 -9.92 9.39
CA ASP A 60 -6.80 -10.81 10.48
C ASP A 60 -7.22 -12.24 10.20
N LEU A 61 -8.47 -12.42 9.71
CA LEU A 61 -8.96 -13.73 9.33
C LEU A 61 -8.13 -14.33 8.18
N LEU A 62 -7.80 -13.54 7.16
CA LEU A 62 -6.92 -13.98 6.07
C LEU A 62 -5.56 -14.46 6.60
N LYS A 63 -4.94 -13.67 7.47
CA LYS A 63 -3.70 -14.06 8.15
C LYS A 63 -3.85 -15.40 8.88
N ASN A 64 -4.91 -15.53 9.66
CA ASN A 64 -5.17 -16.73 10.44
C ASN A 64 -5.38 -17.96 9.56
N MET A 65 -6.08 -17.81 8.43
CA MET A 65 -6.29 -18.88 7.46
C MET A 65 -4.96 -19.32 6.84
N LEU A 66 -4.13 -18.39 6.41
CA LEU A 66 -2.82 -18.69 5.84
C LEU A 66 -1.93 -19.43 6.85
N THR A 67 -1.88 -18.94 8.07
CA THR A 67 -1.12 -19.57 9.15
C THR A 67 -1.65 -20.98 9.44
N GLY A 68 -2.97 -21.14 9.51
CA GLY A 68 -3.59 -22.45 9.77
C GLY A 68 -3.38 -23.48 8.67
N LEU A 69 -3.17 -23.03 7.44
CA LEU A 69 -2.87 -23.87 6.27
C LEU A 69 -1.38 -24.06 6.02
N ASN A 70 -0.51 -23.57 6.90
CA ASN A 70 0.95 -23.57 6.74
C ASN A 70 1.42 -22.88 5.45
N VAL A 71 0.77 -21.79 5.10
CA VAL A 71 1.16 -20.93 3.99
C VAL A 71 1.98 -19.75 4.53
N HIS A 72 3.17 -19.55 3.99
CA HIS A 72 4.05 -18.44 4.35
C HIS A 72 4.03 -17.38 3.26
N VAL A 73 3.63 -16.18 3.61
CA VAL A 73 3.72 -15.04 2.70
C VAL A 73 5.16 -14.52 2.74
N GLN A 74 5.83 -14.55 1.59
CA GLN A 74 7.23 -14.14 1.46
C GLN A 74 7.35 -12.63 1.27
N LYS A 75 6.49 -12.08 0.43
CA LYS A 75 6.45 -10.65 0.11
C LYS A 75 5.15 -10.28 -0.58
N VAL A 76 4.85 -9.00 -0.60
CA VAL A 76 3.83 -8.44 -1.49
C VAL A 76 4.50 -7.46 -2.47
N VAL A 77 4.00 -7.40 -3.68
CA VAL A 77 4.57 -6.56 -4.74
C VAL A 77 3.45 -5.78 -5.42
N VAL A 78 3.57 -4.46 -5.46
CA VAL A 78 2.76 -3.64 -6.36
C VAL A 78 3.38 -3.81 -7.75
N SER A 79 2.72 -4.59 -8.59
CA SER A 79 3.33 -5.19 -9.77
C SER A 79 3.04 -4.44 -11.06
N ASP A 80 1.95 -3.70 -11.14
CA ASP A 80 1.54 -3.04 -12.37
C ASP A 80 0.62 -1.84 -12.11
N LEU A 81 0.56 -0.97 -13.11
CA LEU A 81 -0.39 0.15 -13.17
C LEU A 81 -0.94 0.20 -14.60
N LYS A 82 -2.22 -0.11 -14.75
CA LYS A 82 -2.94 -0.13 -16.03
C LYS A 82 -4.25 0.62 -15.91
N ASP A 83 -4.53 1.54 -16.82
CA ASP A 83 -5.78 2.30 -16.85
C ASP A 83 -6.11 2.92 -15.47
N ASP A 84 -5.12 3.58 -14.86
CA ASP A 84 -5.20 4.20 -13.53
C ASP A 84 -5.51 3.22 -12.37
N THR A 85 -5.35 1.92 -12.62
CA THR A 85 -5.58 0.87 -11.64
C THR A 85 -4.26 0.18 -11.28
N PHE A 86 -3.94 0.17 -10.00
CA PHE A 86 -2.79 -0.57 -9.47
C PHE A 86 -3.14 -2.05 -9.27
N TYR A 87 -2.18 -2.89 -9.59
CA TYR A 87 -2.24 -4.34 -9.38
C TYR A 87 -1.19 -4.75 -8.36
N ALA A 88 -1.48 -5.77 -7.59
CA ALA A 88 -0.53 -6.32 -6.64
C ALA A 88 -0.53 -7.84 -6.68
N LEU A 89 0.58 -8.42 -6.28
CA LEU A 89 0.78 -9.86 -6.13
C LEU A 89 1.20 -10.17 -4.70
N ILE A 90 0.60 -11.19 -4.13
CA ILE A 90 1.01 -11.78 -2.86
C ILE A 90 1.79 -13.05 -3.18
N TRP A 91 3.08 -13.05 -2.86
CA TRP A 91 3.94 -14.21 -3.05
C TRP A 91 3.97 -15.07 -1.82
N MET A 92 3.61 -16.33 -2.00
CA MET A 92 3.40 -17.29 -0.93
C MET A 92 4.17 -18.57 -1.20
N GLU A 93 4.51 -19.27 -0.12
CA GLU A 93 5.14 -20.59 -0.17
C GLU A 93 4.34 -21.57 0.69
N ARG A 94 4.13 -22.74 0.12
CA ARG A 94 3.60 -23.89 0.86
C ARG A 94 4.32 -25.15 0.43
N GLU A 95 4.87 -25.90 1.40
CA GLU A 95 5.56 -27.18 1.15
C GLU A 95 6.65 -27.08 0.06
N GLY A 96 7.40 -25.98 0.06
CA GLY A 96 8.46 -25.73 -0.91
C GLY A 96 7.99 -25.22 -2.28
N HIS A 97 6.68 -25.07 -2.48
CA HIS A 97 6.12 -24.55 -3.72
C HIS A 97 5.78 -23.06 -3.60
N MET A 98 6.36 -22.26 -4.49
CA MET A 98 6.04 -20.85 -4.59
C MET A 98 4.81 -20.64 -5.46
N MET A 99 3.95 -19.75 -5.03
CA MET A 99 2.76 -19.32 -5.79
C MET A 99 2.54 -17.83 -5.60
N SER A 100 1.91 -17.20 -6.57
CA SER A 100 1.49 -15.80 -6.46
C SER A 100 -0.03 -15.71 -6.58
N MET A 101 -0.60 -14.74 -5.89
CA MET A 101 -2.04 -14.49 -5.94
C MET A 101 -2.29 -13.04 -6.28
N ASP A 102 -3.17 -12.81 -7.24
CA ASP A 102 -3.61 -11.47 -7.60
C ASP A 102 -4.38 -10.84 -6.45
N SER A 103 -4.12 -9.55 -6.23
CA SER A 103 -4.72 -8.81 -5.13
C SER A 103 -4.83 -7.33 -5.47
N ARG A 104 -5.78 -6.65 -4.86
CA ARG A 104 -5.73 -5.19 -4.81
C ARG A 104 -4.55 -4.76 -3.91
N PRO A 105 -3.86 -3.66 -4.24
CA PRO A 105 -2.77 -3.17 -3.38
C PRO A 105 -3.18 -2.96 -1.93
N SER A 106 -4.37 -2.40 -1.68
CA SER A 106 -4.88 -2.17 -0.32
C SER A 106 -4.96 -3.44 0.52
N ASP A 107 -5.46 -4.54 -0.06
CA ASP A 107 -5.56 -5.82 0.65
C ASP A 107 -4.18 -6.44 0.88
N ALA A 108 -3.30 -6.37 -0.12
CA ALA A 108 -1.94 -6.85 0.00
C ALA A 108 -1.16 -6.10 1.09
N LEU A 109 -1.31 -4.77 1.16
CA LEU A 109 -0.67 -3.94 2.17
C LEU A 109 -1.21 -4.22 3.57
N ALA A 110 -2.54 -4.32 3.72
CA ALA A 110 -3.16 -4.65 5.00
C ALA A 110 -2.70 -6.01 5.52
N LEU A 111 -2.56 -6.99 4.63
CA LEU A 111 -2.05 -8.31 4.96
C LEU A 111 -0.55 -8.28 5.30
N ALA A 112 0.25 -7.57 4.52
CA ALA A 112 1.69 -7.44 4.74
C ALA A 112 2.01 -6.85 6.12
N LEU A 113 1.27 -5.83 6.55
CA LEU A 113 1.43 -5.24 7.87
C LEU A 113 1.15 -6.24 9.00
N ARG A 114 0.16 -7.11 8.83
CA ARG A 114 -0.21 -8.11 9.83
C ARG A 114 0.78 -9.25 9.90
N LEU A 115 1.40 -9.59 8.78
CA LEU A 115 2.38 -10.68 8.66
C LEU A 115 3.82 -10.19 8.84
N ASP A 116 4.03 -8.89 8.90
CA ASP A 116 5.36 -8.26 8.97
C ASP A 116 6.27 -8.73 7.82
N CYS A 117 5.71 -8.87 6.63
CA CYS A 117 6.47 -9.24 5.45
C CYS A 117 6.87 -8.01 4.61
N PRO A 118 7.94 -8.11 3.82
CA PRO A 118 8.40 -6.97 3.03
C PRO A 118 7.45 -6.62 1.90
N ILE A 119 7.43 -5.34 1.56
CA ILE A 119 6.62 -4.75 0.50
C ILE A 119 7.55 -4.24 -0.58
N PHE A 120 7.24 -4.56 -1.83
CA PHE A 120 7.99 -4.11 -3.00
C PHE A 120 7.08 -3.43 -4.01
N VAL A 121 7.68 -2.59 -4.84
CA VAL A 121 7.05 -1.97 -6.00
C VAL A 121 7.94 -2.24 -7.21
N GLU A 122 7.35 -2.62 -8.34
CA GLU A 122 8.09 -2.68 -9.58
C GLU A 122 8.56 -1.27 -10.00
N ASP A 123 9.82 -1.16 -10.36
CA ASP A 123 10.43 0.10 -10.80
C ASP A 123 9.60 0.82 -11.86
N GLN A 124 9.04 0.05 -12.80
CA GLN A 124 8.20 0.58 -13.87
C GLN A 124 6.91 1.21 -13.35
N VAL A 125 6.31 0.66 -12.29
CA VAL A 125 5.11 1.22 -11.66
C VAL A 125 5.41 2.58 -11.07
N LEU A 126 6.53 2.70 -10.38
CA LEU A 126 6.97 3.97 -9.80
C LEU A 126 7.22 5.03 -10.88
N LYS A 127 7.86 4.65 -11.98
CA LYS A 127 8.10 5.52 -13.12
C LYS A 127 6.81 5.93 -13.82
N ASN A 128 5.91 4.98 -14.07
CA ASN A 128 4.64 5.23 -14.75
C ASN A 128 3.72 6.13 -13.91
N SER A 129 3.71 5.97 -12.60
CA SER A 129 2.93 6.82 -11.71
C SER A 129 3.40 8.28 -11.73
N LYS A 130 4.72 8.49 -11.80
CA LYS A 130 5.30 9.83 -11.96
C LYS A 130 4.95 10.42 -13.32
N MET A 131 4.97 9.63 -14.37
CA MET A 131 4.58 10.05 -15.71
C MET A 131 3.08 10.36 -15.81
N ALA A 132 2.25 9.55 -15.18
CA ALA A 132 0.81 9.79 -15.14
C ALA A 132 0.47 11.08 -14.41
N SER A 133 1.19 11.41 -13.34
CA SER A 133 1.04 12.69 -12.63
C SER A 133 1.46 13.89 -13.48
N VAL A 134 2.39 13.71 -14.41
CA VAL A 134 2.81 14.75 -15.36
C VAL A 134 1.78 14.94 -16.50
N VAL A 135 1.13 13.87 -16.93
CA VAL A 135 0.19 13.89 -18.05
C VAL A 135 -1.22 14.39 -17.65
N SER A 136 -1.63 14.17 -16.41
CA SER A 136 -2.91 14.68 -15.90
C SER A 136 -2.86 16.14 -15.42
N GLU A 137 -1.85 16.89 -15.83
CA GLU A 137 -1.49 18.25 -15.42
C GLU A 137 -2.47 19.39 -15.79
N LYS A 138 -3.73 19.11 -16.00
CA LYS A 138 -4.66 20.21 -16.23
C LYS A 138 -5.66 20.39 -15.11
N SER A 139 -5.27 20.90 -14.00
CA SER A 139 -6.00 21.69 -13.01
C SER A 139 -6.18 21.15 -11.58
N SER A 140 -6.17 19.87 -11.30
CA SER A 140 -6.36 19.39 -9.91
C SER A 140 -5.10 18.75 -9.29
N ASN A 141 -4.14 18.42 -10.13
CA ASN A 141 -2.93 17.68 -9.70
C ASN A 141 -1.80 18.55 -9.14
N GLU A 142 -1.77 19.84 -9.45
CA GLU A 142 -0.73 20.72 -8.93
C GLU A 142 -0.81 20.90 -7.41
N GLU A 143 -2.02 21.02 -6.88
CA GLU A 143 -2.22 21.13 -5.43
C GLU A 143 -1.86 19.83 -4.71
N LEU A 144 -2.29 18.70 -5.26
CA LEU A 144 -1.96 17.38 -4.72
C LEU A 144 -0.46 17.12 -4.81
N ARG A 145 0.17 17.47 -5.93
CA ARG A 145 1.62 17.32 -6.11
C ARG A 145 2.40 18.18 -5.11
N LYS A 146 2.05 19.46 -4.99
CA LYS A 146 2.66 20.36 -4.01
C LYS A 146 2.48 19.86 -2.59
N TRP A 147 1.30 19.32 -2.30
CA TRP A 147 1.00 18.75 -1.01
C TRP A 147 1.88 17.50 -0.74
N LEU A 148 2.01 16.59 -1.72
CA LEU A 148 2.88 15.42 -1.60
C LEU A 148 4.36 15.79 -1.48
N GLU A 149 4.82 16.81 -2.21
CA GLU A 149 6.20 17.31 -2.13
C GLU A 149 6.52 18.00 -0.80
N ASN A 150 5.52 18.58 -0.18
CA ASN A 150 5.66 19.30 1.10
C ASN A 150 5.39 18.43 2.32
N LEU A 151 5.14 17.13 2.14
CA LEU A 151 4.92 16.22 3.25
C LEU A 151 6.17 16.09 4.11
N ASN A 152 6.02 16.39 5.40
CA ASN A 152 7.01 16.11 6.40
C ASN A 152 6.55 14.99 7.34
N ASP A 153 7.47 14.49 8.16
CA ASP A 153 7.19 13.38 9.07
C ASP A 153 6.14 13.71 10.14
N GLU A 154 5.94 15.00 10.45
CA GLU A 154 4.94 15.44 11.41
C GLU A 154 3.52 15.35 10.85
N ASP A 155 3.34 15.65 9.57
CA ASP A 155 2.04 15.58 8.91
C ASP A 155 1.53 14.14 8.79
N LEU A 156 2.43 13.19 8.64
CA LEU A 156 2.11 11.77 8.52
C LEU A 156 1.68 11.12 9.84
N GLY A 157 2.07 11.71 10.99
CA GLY A 157 1.71 11.21 12.31
C GLY A 157 0.37 11.72 12.86
N ARG A 158 -0.28 12.66 12.17
CA ARG A 158 -1.47 13.33 12.69
C ARG A 158 -2.81 12.70 12.32
N TYR A 159 -2.83 11.71 11.43
CA TYR A 159 -4.07 11.08 11.00
C TYR A 159 -4.53 10.00 11.96
N LYS A 160 -5.46 10.39 12.83
CA LYS A 160 -6.34 9.46 13.54
C LYS A 160 -7.62 9.32 12.72
N MET A 161 -7.82 8.18 12.16
CA MET A 161 -9.14 7.82 11.66
C MET A 161 -10.00 7.28 12.79
#